data_5e41d118ebca954e92dd2cbd2bcb507b
#
_entry.id   5e41d118ebca954e92dd2cbd2bcb507b
#
_cell.length_a   1.000
_cell.length_b   1.000
_cell.length_c   1.000
_cell.angle_alpha   90.00
_cell.angle_beta   90.00
_cell.angle_gamma   90.00
#
_symmetry.space_group_name_H-M   'P 1'
#
loop_
_entity.id
_entity.type
_entity.pdbx_description
1 polymer ?
#
loop_
_entity_poly.entity_id
_entity_poly.type
_entity_poly.pdbx_seq_one_letter_code
_entity_poly.pdbx_strand_id
1 'polypeptide(L)'
;MSLFPDDREIPEDAVDSLQVKLSGLELRRSRLFGSYWLGCELWRQLGLDEFWDARLAGSREDVAWEKVLQLLVVNRLLDPGSEFRVHRQWYLSTAMDALLGTDFAVAEKDRLYRCLDRVLKHKPELFLKLRQEWADLF
;
A
#
# COMPACT_ATOMS: atom_id res chain seq x y z
N MET A 1 12.70 -35.44 -1.40
CA MET A 1 13.35 -34.55 -2.40
C MET A 1 13.51 -33.20 -1.76
N SER A 2 14.73 -32.77 -1.48
CA SER A 2 14.97 -31.43 -0.87
C SER A 2 14.65 -30.35 -1.91
N LEU A 3 13.89 -29.36 -1.52
CA LEU A 3 13.54 -28.19 -2.36
C LEU A 3 14.77 -27.32 -2.67
N PHE A 4 15.85 -27.48 -1.91
CA PHE A 4 17.07 -26.71 -2.09
C PHE A 4 18.23 -27.70 -2.33
N PRO A 5 18.99 -27.58 -3.45
CA PRO A 5 20.23 -28.28 -3.59
C PRO A 5 21.20 -27.86 -2.48
N ASP A 6 22.12 -28.76 -2.12
CA ASP A 6 23.17 -28.43 -1.13
C ASP A 6 23.82 -27.09 -1.49
N ASP A 7 24.02 -26.24 -0.47
CA ASP A 7 24.66 -24.94 -0.62
C ASP A 7 26.03 -25.14 -1.31
N ARG A 8 26.13 -24.73 -2.58
CA ARG A 8 27.39 -24.82 -3.33
C ARG A 8 28.24 -23.61 -2.98
N GLU A 9 29.52 -23.85 -2.74
CA GLU A 9 30.49 -22.79 -2.60
C GLU A 9 30.57 -21.97 -3.91
N ILE A 10 30.41 -20.67 -3.81
CA ILE A 10 30.55 -19.74 -4.94
C ILE A 10 32.04 -19.42 -5.09
N PRO A 11 32.59 -19.39 -6.32
CA PRO A 11 33.99 -19.05 -6.56
C PRO A 11 34.35 -17.71 -5.96
N GLU A 12 35.56 -17.59 -5.39
CA GLU A 12 36.06 -16.37 -4.71
C GLU A 12 36.20 -15.14 -5.64
N ASP A 13 36.16 -15.32 -6.95
CA ASP A 13 36.23 -14.28 -7.97
C ASP A 13 34.86 -13.67 -8.36
N ALA A 14 33.77 -14.11 -7.80
CA ALA A 14 32.46 -13.49 -7.96
C ALA A 14 32.32 -12.22 -7.07
N VAL A 15 32.82 -11.12 -7.56
CA VAL A 15 33.03 -9.86 -6.84
C VAL A 15 31.77 -9.23 -6.23
N ASP A 16 30.56 -9.68 -6.59
CA ASP A 16 29.28 -9.15 -6.10
C ASP A 16 28.30 -10.24 -5.63
N SER A 17 28.78 -11.38 -5.19
CA SER A 17 27.93 -12.46 -4.72
C SER A 17 27.80 -12.48 -3.18
N LEU A 18 26.57 -12.39 -2.69
CA LEU A 18 26.27 -12.61 -1.28
C LEU A 18 25.94 -14.11 -1.06
N GLN A 19 26.75 -14.79 -0.25
CA GLN A 19 26.42 -16.15 0.16
C GLN A 19 25.26 -16.16 1.16
N VAL A 20 24.11 -16.73 0.78
CA VAL A 20 22.96 -16.92 1.65
C VAL A 20 22.76 -18.40 1.92
N LYS A 21 22.81 -18.81 3.17
CA LYS A 21 22.53 -20.17 3.59
C LYS A 21 21.01 -20.44 3.53
N LEU A 22 20.55 -21.04 2.44
CA LEU A 22 19.10 -21.27 2.19
C LEU A 22 18.45 -22.17 3.27
N SER A 23 19.21 -23.12 3.84
CA SER A 23 18.75 -24.00 4.94
C SER A 23 18.47 -23.24 6.25
N GLY A 24 18.96 -22.03 6.40
CA GLY A 24 18.71 -21.15 7.54
C GLY A 24 17.59 -20.14 7.36
N LEU A 25 16.89 -20.15 6.21
CA LEU A 25 15.78 -19.25 5.96
C LEU A 25 14.54 -19.70 6.73
N GLU A 26 14.06 -18.85 7.63
CA GLU A 26 12.79 -19.00 8.30
C GLU A 26 11.78 -17.99 7.76
N LEU A 27 10.60 -18.48 7.35
CA LEU A 27 9.48 -17.63 7.01
C LEU A 27 8.81 -17.12 8.29
N ARG A 28 9.01 -15.85 8.60
CA ARG A 28 8.36 -15.17 9.71
C ARG A 28 7.36 -14.14 9.19
N ARG A 29 6.09 -14.23 9.63
CA ARG A 29 5.01 -13.30 9.29
C ARG A 29 4.86 -13.11 7.77
N SER A 30 4.50 -14.17 7.07
CA SER A 30 4.12 -14.07 5.66
C SER A 30 2.99 -13.05 5.50
N ARG A 31 3.23 -12.02 4.66
CA ARG A 31 2.24 -10.96 4.35
C ARG A 31 2.11 -10.81 2.84
N LEU A 32 0.91 -10.48 2.40
CA LEU A 32 0.64 -10.23 0.98
C LEU A 32 1.28 -8.89 0.57
N PHE A 33 2.11 -8.92 -0.47
CA PHE A 33 2.85 -7.75 -0.93
C PHE A 33 2.52 -7.36 -2.38
N GLY A 34 2.70 -8.27 -3.35
CA GLY A 34 2.79 -7.93 -4.78
C GLY A 34 1.59 -7.17 -5.35
N SER A 35 0.37 -7.66 -5.12
CA SER A 35 -0.85 -7.01 -5.60
C SER A 35 -1.06 -5.64 -4.93
N TYR A 36 -0.72 -5.53 -3.66
CA TYR A 36 -0.84 -4.27 -2.92
C TYR A 36 0.20 -3.24 -3.34
N TRP A 37 1.43 -3.68 -3.63
CA TRP A 37 2.43 -2.83 -4.25
C TRP A 37 1.93 -2.26 -5.59
N LEU A 38 1.36 -3.11 -6.45
CA LEU A 38 0.79 -2.66 -7.72
C LEU A 38 -0.33 -1.62 -7.51
N GLY A 39 -1.21 -1.84 -6.54
CA GLY A 39 -2.27 -0.88 -6.21
C GLY A 39 -1.71 0.47 -5.75
N CYS A 40 -0.67 0.47 -4.93
CA CYS A 40 0.03 1.67 -4.50
C CYS A 40 0.74 2.38 -5.66
N GLU A 41 1.34 1.61 -6.57
CA GLU A 41 2.01 2.15 -7.75
C GLU A 41 1.02 2.81 -8.71
N LEU A 42 -0.13 2.19 -8.97
CA LEU A 42 -1.20 2.79 -9.77
C LEU A 42 -1.73 4.09 -9.15
N TRP A 43 -1.87 4.13 -7.83
CA TRP A 43 -2.26 5.35 -7.12
C TRP A 43 -1.30 6.51 -7.43
N ARG A 44 0.00 6.25 -7.37
CA ARG A 44 1.04 7.22 -7.66
C ARG A 44 1.08 7.61 -9.13
N GLN A 45 0.98 6.64 -10.05
CA GLN A 45 1.00 6.90 -11.50
C GLN A 45 -0.18 7.76 -11.96
N LEU A 46 -1.33 7.65 -11.30
CA LEU A 46 -2.49 8.50 -11.53
C LEU A 46 -2.40 9.86 -10.83
N GLY A 47 -1.27 10.19 -10.17
CA GLY A 47 -1.08 11.44 -9.44
C GLY A 47 -2.14 11.67 -8.36
N LEU A 48 -2.69 10.59 -7.79
CA LEU A 48 -3.72 10.68 -6.76
C LEU A 48 -3.15 11.03 -5.40
N ASP A 49 -1.88 10.71 -5.15
CA ASP A 49 -1.13 11.10 -3.95
C ASP A 49 -1.03 12.63 -3.85
N GLU A 50 -0.50 13.30 -4.87
CA GLU A 50 -0.38 14.76 -4.91
C GLU A 50 -1.75 15.45 -4.89
N PHE A 51 -2.71 14.91 -5.65
CA PHE A 51 -4.07 15.45 -5.71
C PHE A 51 -4.73 15.47 -4.32
N TRP A 52 -4.61 14.39 -3.57
CA TRP A 52 -5.28 14.26 -2.29
C TRP A 52 -4.48 14.88 -1.14
N ASP A 53 -3.16 14.84 -1.19
CA ASP A 53 -2.33 15.48 -0.18
C ASP A 53 -2.64 16.97 -0.08
N ALA A 54 -2.73 17.67 -1.21
CA ALA A 54 -3.08 19.09 -1.27
C ALA A 54 -4.48 19.40 -0.70
N ARG A 55 -5.44 18.48 -0.80
CA ARG A 55 -6.84 18.69 -0.41
C ARG A 55 -7.18 18.21 1.00
N LEU A 56 -6.47 17.22 1.47
CA LEU A 56 -6.67 16.62 2.79
C LEU A 56 -5.70 17.17 3.83
N ALA A 57 -4.73 17.98 3.42
CA ALA A 57 -3.84 18.71 4.31
C ALA A 57 -4.64 19.69 5.21
N GLY A 58 -4.06 20.04 6.37
CA GLY A 58 -4.62 21.08 7.24
C GLY A 58 -5.56 20.59 8.35
N SER A 59 -5.55 19.31 8.65
CA SER A 59 -6.17 18.80 9.87
C SER A 59 -5.32 19.16 11.11
N ARG A 60 -5.98 19.46 12.23
CA ARG A 60 -5.30 19.58 13.54
C ARG A 60 -4.77 18.23 14.06
N GLU A 61 -5.18 17.14 13.43
CA GLU A 61 -4.72 15.80 13.74
C GLU A 61 -3.45 15.54 12.90
N ASP A 62 -2.42 15.03 13.53
CA ASP A 62 -1.20 14.56 12.86
C ASP A 62 -1.46 13.21 12.18
N VAL A 63 -2.29 13.24 11.15
CA VAL A 63 -2.71 12.06 10.39
C VAL A 63 -2.47 12.31 8.91
N ALA A 64 -1.76 11.42 8.28
CA ALA A 64 -1.60 11.39 6.82
C ALA A 64 -2.91 10.92 6.15
N TRP A 65 -3.89 11.81 6.01
CA TRP A 65 -5.22 11.49 5.47
C TRP A 65 -5.17 10.93 4.04
N GLU A 66 -4.20 11.38 3.26
CA GLU A 66 -3.94 10.82 1.92
C GLU A 66 -3.62 9.32 2.04
N LYS A 67 -2.79 8.91 2.99
CA LYS A 67 -2.46 7.49 3.23
C LYS A 67 -3.66 6.68 3.72
N VAL A 68 -4.51 7.27 4.54
CA VAL A 68 -5.77 6.64 4.95
C VAL A 68 -6.67 6.37 3.74
N LEU A 69 -6.76 7.34 2.83
CA LEU A 69 -7.53 7.18 1.61
C LEU A 69 -6.91 6.16 0.65
N GLN A 70 -5.61 6.21 0.44
CA GLN A 70 -4.89 5.23 -0.37
C GLN A 70 -5.13 3.80 0.13
N LEU A 71 -5.05 3.60 1.45
CA LEU A 71 -5.36 2.33 2.10
C LEU A 71 -6.77 1.82 1.74
N LEU A 72 -7.78 2.69 1.88
CA LEU A 72 -9.18 2.37 1.57
C LEU A 72 -9.38 2.01 0.10
N VAL A 73 -8.80 2.78 -0.81
CA VAL A 73 -8.93 2.54 -2.25
C VAL A 73 -8.24 1.24 -2.66
N VAL A 74 -7.03 0.99 -2.18
CA VAL A 74 -6.31 -0.27 -2.46
C VAL A 74 -7.07 -1.47 -1.89
N ASN A 75 -7.64 -1.36 -0.70
CA ASN A 75 -8.50 -2.40 -0.16
C ASN A 75 -9.73 -2.65 -1.04
N ARG A 76 -10.44 -1.60 -1.48
CA ARG A 76 -11.61 -1.73 -2.34
C ARG A 76 -11.29 -2.34 -3.70
N LEU A 77 -10.11 -2.08 -4.21
CA LEU A 77 -9.64 -2.62 -5.49
C LEU A 77 -9.30 -4.11 -5.43
N LEU A 78 -8.64 -4.56 -4.35
CA LEU A 78 -8.00 -5.87 -4.30
C LEU A 78 -8.74 -6.90 -3.43
N ASP A 79 -9.28 -6.47 -2.29
CA ASP A 79 -9.97 -7.32 -1.33
C ASP A 79 -11.07 -6.52 -0.63
N PRO A 80 -12.15 -6.18 -1.36
CA PRO A 80 -13.18 -5.30 -0.83
C PRO A 80 -13.81 -5.85 0.45
N GLY A 81 -13.88 -5.00 1.45
CA GLY A 81 -14.43 -5.32 2.77
C GLY A 81 -14.91 -4.09 3.50
N SER A 82 -15.50 -4.30 4.66
CA SER A 82 -15.90 -3.19 5.54
C SER A 82 -14.68 -2.54 6.21
N GLU A 83 -14.81 -1.28 6.59
CA GLU A 83 -13.80 -0.55 7.34
C GLU A 83 -13.41 -1.29 8.65
N PHE A 84 -14.36 -1.98 9.26
CA PHE A 84 -14.11 -2.81 10.43
C PHE A 84 -13.17 -3.99 10.10
N ARG A 85 -13.36 -4.66 8.95
CA ARG A 85 -12.48 -5.74 8.50
C ARG A 85 -11.09 -5.20 8.15
N VAL A 86 -11.00 -4.03 7.54
CA VAL A 86 -9.73 -3.35 7.25
C VAL A 86 -8.95 -3.13 8.55
N HIS A 87 -9.59 -2.55 9.55
CA HIS A 87 -9.01 -2.30 10.86
C HIS A 87 -8.57 -3.56 11.59
N ARG A 88 -9.41 -4.60 11.64
CA ARG A 88 -9.19 -5.77 12.49
C ARG A 88 -8.29 -6.82 11.90
N GLN A 89 -8.30 -6.99 10.60
CA GLN A 89 -7.71 -8.17 9.97
C GLN A 89 -6.85 -7.83 8.74
N TRP A 90 -7.42 -7.13 7.79
CA TRP A 90 -6.82 -6.96 6.48
C TRP A 90 -5.48 -6.22 6.53
N TYR A 91 -5.41 -5.10 7.25
CA TYR A 91 -4.17 -4.32 7.37
C TYR A 91 -3.01 -5.14 7.91
N LEU A 92 -3.26 -5.96 8.93
CA LEU A 92 -2.23 -6.78 9.57
C LEU A 92 -1.78 -7.98 8.74
N SER A 93 -2.63 -8.45 7.80
CA SER A 93 -2.31 -9.58 6.90
C SER A 93 -1.59 -9.14 5.62
N THR A 94 -1.49 -7.85 5.37
CA THR A 94 -0.87 -7.26 4.19
C THR A 94 0.39 -6.49 4.55
N ALA A 95 1.19 -6.14 3.54
CA ALA A 95 2.37 -5.31 3.71
C ALA A 95 2.07 -3.80 3.56
N MET A 96 0.82 -3.38 3.77
CA MET A 96 0.40 -1.98 3.58
C MET A 96 1.12 -1.01 4.51
N ASP A 97 1.45 -1.42 5.74
CA ASP A 97 2.27 -0.61 6.66
C ASP A 97 3.63 -0.24 6.05
N ALA A 98 4.32 -1.22 5.48
CA ALA A 98 5.61 -1.01 4.83
C ALA A 98 5.48 -0.22 3.52
N LEU A 99 4.43 -0.48 2.72
CA LEU A 99 4.17 0.19 1.44
C LEU A 99 3.79 1.65 1.61
N LEU A 100 3.02 1.98 2.64
CA LEU A 100 2.61 3.36 2.94
C LEU A 100 3.64 4.11 3.80
N GLY A 101 4.60 3.39 4.42
CA GLY A 101 5.54 3.96 5.39
C GLY A 101 4.84 4.50 6.64
N THR A 102 3.76 3.85 7.07
CA THR A 102 2.91 4.30 8.17
C THR A 102 2.68 3.20 9.20
N ASP A 103 2.30 3.60 10.39
CA ASP A 103 1.90 2.69 11.46
C ASP A 103 0.41 2.32 11.39
N PHE A 104 -0.06 1.54 12.36
CA PHE A 104 -1.46 1.11 12.46
C PHE A 104 -2.45 2.28 12.61
N ALA A 105 -2.00 3.46 12.97
CA ALA A 105 -2.85 4.62 13.19
C ALA A 105 -3.67 5.00 11.94
N VAL A 106 -3.15 4.76 10.72
CA VAL A 106 -3.89 5.00 9.47
C VAL A 106 -5.07 4.05 9.28
N ALA A 107 -5.03 2.86 9.86
CA ALA A 107 -6.08 1.85 9.78
C ALA A 107 -7.07 1.90 10.94
N GLU A 108 -7.02 2.91 11.81
CA GLU A 108 -8.00 3.08 12.87
C GLU A 108 -9.41 3.26 12.32
N LYS A 109 -10.35 2.51 12.88
CA LYS A 109 -11.74 2.44 12.40
C LYS A 109 -12.36 3.82 12.23
N ASP A 110 -12.27 4.69 13.23
CA ASP A 110 -12.88 6.02 13.19
C ASP A 110 -12.23 6.93 12.15
N ARG A 111 -10.93 6.76 11.91
CA ARG A 111 -10.21 7.47 10.85
C ARG A 111 -10.67 7.04 9.46
N LEU A 112 -10.91 5.75 9.25
CA LEU A 112 -11.40 5.23 7.98
C LEU A 112 -12.75 5.87 7.61
N TYR A 113 -13.70 5.92 8.54
CA TYR A 113 -15.01 6.57 8.31
C TYR A 113 -14.88 8.08 8.09
N ARG A 114 -14.11 8.78 8.93
CA ARG A 114 -13.90 10.23 8.77
C ARG A 114 -13.22 10.58 7.45
N CYS A 115 -12.35 9.72 6.94
CA CYS A 115 -11.71 9.91 5.65
C CYS A 115 -12.75 9.95 4.52
N LEU A 116 -13.72 9.05 4.52
CA LEU A 116 -14.79 9.03 3.54
C LEU A 116 -15.62 10.31 3.54
N ASP A 117 -15.97 10.83 4.73
CA ASP A 117 -16.69 12.10 4.87
C ASP A 117 -15.90 13.28 4.31
N ARG A 118 -14.58 13.28 4.50
CA ARG A 118 -13.68 14.33 3.97
C ARG A 118 -13.61 14.28 2.45
N VAL A 119 -13.43 13.10 1.89
CA VAL A 119 -13.30 12.86 0.44
C VAL A 119 -14.57 13.27 -0.31
N LEU A 120 -15.73 13.07 0.27
CA LEU A 120 -17.02 13.35 -0.36
C LEU A 120 -17.13 14.80 -0.85
N LYS A 121 -16.52 15.75 -0.13
CA LYS A 121 -16.52 17.18 -0.47
C LYS A 121 -15.78 17.48 -1.77
N HIS A 122 -14.78 16.68 -2.09
CA HIS A 122 -13.89 16.86 -3.25
C HIS A 122 -14.26 15.95 -4.44
N LYS A 123 -15.39 15.24 -4.35
CA LYS A 123 -15.85 14.34 -5.41
C LYS A 123 -15.94 15.00 -6.79
N PRO A 124 -16.50 16.21 -6.96
CA PRO A 124 -16.57 16.85 -8.29
C PRO A 124 -15.18 17.13 -8.87
N GLU A 125 -14.23 17.56 -8.04
CA GLU A 125 -12.86 17.86 -8.46
C GLU A 125 -12.11 16.58 -8.88
N LEU A 126 -12.30 15.48 -8.17
CA LEU A 126 -11.75 14.18 -8.54
C LEU A 126 -12.26 13.73 -9.91
N PHE A 127 -13.57 13.81 -10.14
CA PHE A 127 -14.14 13.43 -11.43
C PHE A 127 -13.60 14.29 -12.58
N LEU A 128 -13.38 15.59 -12.34
CA LEU A 128 -12.80 16.47 -13.32
C LEU A 128 -11.36 16.05 -13.67
N LYS A 129 -10.53 15.78 -12.64
CA LYS A 129 -9.16 15.31 -12.82
C LYS A 129 -9.12 14.01 -13.63
N LEU A 130 -9.86 13.00 -13.19
CA LEU A 130 -9.87 11.69 -13.85
C LEU A 130 -10.37 11.79 -15.30
N ARG A 131 -11.34 12.65 -15.57
CA ARG A 131 -11.83 12.88 -16.94
C ARG A 131 -10.78 13.55 -17.82
N GLN A 132 -10.00 14.48 -17.30
CA GLN A 132 -8.91 15.12 -18.05
C GLN A 132 -7.83 14.09 -18.39
N GLU A 133 -7.36 13.32 -17.43
CA GLU A 133 -6.36 12.26 -17.66
C GLU A 133 -6.86 11.17 -18.62
N TRP A 134 -8.15 10.81 -18.53
CA TRP A 134 -8.74 9.87 -19.47
C TRP A 134 -8.77 10.39 -20.89
N ALA A 135 -9.05 11.69 -21.07
CA ALA A 135 -9.06 12.32 -22.39
C ALA A 135 -7.66 12.41 -23.02
N ASP A 136 -6.61 12.48 -22.20
CA ASP A 136 -5.21 12.51 -22.66
C ASP A 136 -4.69 11.12 -23.06
N LEU A 137 -5.39 10.03 -22.68
CA LEU A 137 -5.03 8.66 -23.01
C LEU A 137 -5.60 8.17 -24.35
N PHE A 138 -6.56 8.87 -24.92
CA PHE A 138 -7.27 8.55 -26.16
C PHE A 138 -7.38 9.74 -27.09
#